data_dd6630574671d4f5326769f9e0676c12
#
_entry.id   dd6630574671d4f5326769f9e0676c12
#
_cell.length_a   1.000
_cell.length_b   1.000
_cell.length_c   1.000
_cell.angle_alpha   90.00
_cell.angle_beta   90.00
_cell.angle_gamma   90.00
#
_symmetry.space_group_name_H-M   'P 1'
#
loop_
_entity.id
_entity.type
_entity.pdbx_description
1 polymer ?
#
loop_
_entity_poly.entity_id
_entity_poly.type
_entity_poly.pdbx_seq_one_letter_code
_entity_poly.pdbx_strand_id
1 'polypeptide(L)'
;MKKIKPKDGNKTFCMAPWVHTFISPQMERRMCCASREPSMNFKQYIDSSKPANDELKLLPLKEHWNSDHMKSVRKRLMAGEEIPECATCNHKLLNAQVYRQHFNRFYRDGIDEAFEKTNDEGETSMQVASWDYRFSNLCSFSCRMCGPPLSSSWETENKKQGKFEPWMQNCLLYTSDAADE
;
A
#
# COMPACT_ATOMS: atom_id res chain seq x y z
N MET A 1 -6.82 23.03 -10.65
CA MET A 1 -7.63 21.85 -10.21
C MET A 1 -8.62 22.25 -9.13
N LYS A 2 -9.87 21.72 -9.15
CA LYS A 2 -10.84 21.94 -8.06
C LYS A 2 -10.40 21.12 -6.83
N LYS A 3 -10.18 21.78 -5.70
CA LYS A 3 -9.83 21.14 -4.43
C LYS A 3 -11.01 21.24 -3.46
N ILE A 4 -11.54 20.12 -3.01
CA ILE A 4 -12.69 20.04 -2.10
C ILE A 4 -12.22 19.42 -0.79
N LYS A 5 -12.30 20.16 0.31
CA LYS A 5 -11.92 19.64 1.63
C LYS A 5 -13.00 18.70 2.20
N PRO A 6 -12.65 17.79 3.14
CA PRO A 6 -13.65 16.92 3.79
C PRO A 6 -14.80 17.71 4.44
N LYS A 7 -14.52 18.85 5.07
CA LYS A 7 -15.52 19.73 5.67
C LYS A 7 -16.50 20.32 4.66
N ASP A 8 -16.10 20.41 3.38
CA ASP A 8 -16.88 20.93 2.27
C ASP A 8 -17.56 19.80 1.46
N GLY A 9 -17.66 18.60 2.04
CA GLY A 9 -18.40 17.47 1.48
C GLY A 9 -17.57 16.43 0.72
N ASN A 10 -16.25 16.51 0.70
CA ASN A 10 -15.41 15.48 0.09
C ASN A 10 -15.39 14.23 0.96
N LYS A 11 -16.16 13.21 0.58
CA LYS A 11 -16.25 11.91 1.28
C LYS A 11 -15.18 10.90 0.85
N THR A 12 -14.44 11.17 -0.22
CA THR A 12 -13.42 10.27 -0.78
C THR A 12 -12.04 10.57 -0.26
N PHE A 13 -11.81 11.77 0.27
CA PHE A 13 -10.51 12.19 0.80
C PHE A 13 -10.01 11.26 1.91
N CYS A 14 -8.72 10.96 1.86
CA CYS A 14 -8.02 10.15 2.85
C CYS A 14 -6.61 10.71 3.07
N MET A 15 -6.19 10.89 4.32
CA MET A 15 -4.84 11.38 4.66
C MET A 15 -3.71 10.41 4.34
N ALA A 16 -3.98 9.12 4.13
CA ALA A 16 -2.93 8.12 3.91
C ALA A 16 -1.91 8.52 2.82
N PRO A 17 -2.28 9.01 1.63
CA PRO A 17 -1.32 9.41 0.60
C PRO A 17 -0.40 10.58 0.97
N TRP A 18 -0.65 11.27 2.07
CA TRP A 18 0.15 12.40 2.55
C TRP A 18 1.01 12.11 3.76
N VAL A 19 0.71 11.02 4.49
CA VAL A 19 1.36 10.73 5.77
C VAL A 19 1.84 9.29 5.91
N HIS A 20 1.43 8.38 5.02
CA HIS A 20 1.62 6.95 5.22
C HIS A 20 2.26 6.25 4.03
N THR A 21 3.02 5.20 4.32
CA THR A 21 3.52 4.24 3.33
C THR A 21 3.45 2.83 3.90
N PHE A 22 3.12 1.88 3.03
CA PHE A 22 3.02 0.47 3.34
C PHE A 22 4.01 -0.33 2.51
N ILE A 23 4.64 -1.34 3.11
CA ILE A 23 5.42 -2.35 2.41
C ILE A 23 4.87 -3.72 2.78
N SER A 24 4.48 -4.51 1.78
CA SER A 24 4.05 -5.89 1.95
C SER A 24 5.24 -6.85 2.10
N PRO A 25 5.03 -8.09 2.61
CA PRO A 25 6.06 -9.13 2.59
C PRO A 25 6.57 -9.49 1.18
N GLN A 26 5.81 -9.14 0.14
CA GLN A 26 6.20 -9.30 -1.26
C GLN A 26 6.97 -8.08 -1.80
N MET A 27 7.44 -7.20 -0.90
CA MET A 27 8.18 -5.98 -1.24
C MET A 27 7.38 -4.98 -2.09
N GLU A 28 6.05 -5.04 -2.05
CA GLU A 28 5.22 -4.04 -2.71
C GLU A 28 5.13 -2.79 -1.85
N ARG A 29 5.41 -1.64 -2.44
CA ARG A 29 5.15 -0.35 -1.80
C ARG A 29 3.81 0.19 -2.26
N ARG A 30 2.97 0.56 -1.30
CA ARG A 30 1.63 1.11 -1.53
C ARG A 30 1.37 2.31 -0.62
N MET A 31 0.33 3.10 -0.94
CA MET A 31 -0.11 4.19 -0.07
C MET A 31 -0.73 3.70 1.24
N CYS A 32 -1.35 2.50 1.28
CA CYS A 32 -1.83 1.86 2.51
C CYS A 32 -2.06 0.35 2.28
N CYS A 33 -2.17 -0.41 3.37
CA CYS A 33 -2.35 -1.86 3.33
C CYS A 33 -3.66 -2.33 2.65
N ALA A 34 -4.67 -1.47 2.60
CA ALA A 34 -5.97 -1.77 1.99
C ALA A 34 -6.11 -1.25 0.56
N SER A 35 -5.11 -0.54 0.04
CA SER A 35 -5.17 -0.02 -1.32
C SER A 35 -5.09 -1.16 -2.34
N ARG A 36 -5.86 -1.00 -3.42
CA ARG A 36 -5.82 -1.86 -4.60
C ARG A 36 -5.08 -1.11 -5.70
N GLU A 37 -3.79 -0.96 -5.52
CA GLU A 37 -2.99 -0.30 -6.53
C GLU A 37 -2.86 -1.19 -7.76
N PRO A 38 -2.93 -0.61 -8.96
CA PRO A 38 -2.84 -1.40 -10.18
C PRO A 38 -1.51 -2.16 -10.20
N SER A 39 -1.50 -3.27 -10.91
CA SER A 39 -0.38 -4.22 -11.04
C SER A 39 0.96 -3.60 -11.49
N MET A 40 1.05 -2.29 -11.62
CA MET A 40 2.32 -1.58 -11.82
C MET A 40 3.30 -1.83 -10.67
N ASN A 41 2.82 -1.93 -9.44
CA ASN A 41 3.67 -2.32 -8.32
C ASN A 41 4.13 -3.78 -8.42
N PHE A 42 3.25 -4.68 -8.89
CA PHE A 42 3.63 -6.05 -9.21
C PHE A 42 4.60 -6.15 -10.39
N LYS A 43 4.41 -5.37 -11.46
CA LYS A 43 5.32 -5.38 -12.60
C LYS A 43 6.69 -4.79 -12.30
N GLN A 44 6.79 -3.91 -11.32
CA GLN A 44 8.08 -3.42 -10.85
C GLN A 44 8.85 -4.49 -10.08
N TYR A 45 8.15 -5.49 -9.51
CA TYR A 45 8.74 -6.50 -8.64
C TYR A 45 8.62 -7.92 -9.18
N ILE A 46 7.67 -8.18 -10.05
CA ILE A 46 7.48 -9.48 -10.69
C ILE A 46 7.32 -9.23 -12.18
N ASP A 47 8.44 -9.12 -12.87
CA ASP A 47 8.45 -9.35 -14.30
C ASP A 47 8.19 -10.85 -14.50
N SER A 48 6.98 -11.19 -14.89
CA SER A 48 6.57 -12.59 -15.13
C SER A 48 7.39 -13.27 -16.23
N SER A 49 8.20 -12.53 -16.98
CA SER A 49 9.15 -13.04 -17.97
C SER A 49 10.52 -13.37 -17.38
N LYS A 50 10.78 -13.02 -16.11
CA LYS A 50 12.05 -13.28 -15.45
C LYS A 50 11.89 -14.34 -14.35
N PRO A 51 12.90 -15.20 -14.15
CA PRO A 51 12.88 -16.14 -13.03
C PRO A 51 12.80 -15.39 -11.70
N ALA A 52 12.15 -16.00 -10.71
CA ALA A 52 11.85 -15.42 -9.40
C ALA A 52 13.08 -14.89 -8.60
N ASN A 53 14.29 -15.13 -9.08
CA ASN A 53 15.55 -14.77 -8.46
C ASN A 53 16.18 -13.48 -9.00
N ASP A 54 15.57 -12.82 -10.01
CA ASP A 54 16.08 -11.57 -10.51
C ASP A 54 15.57 -10.40 -9.66
N GLU A 55 16.43 -9.96 -8.75
CA GLU A 55 16.44 -8.69 -8.04
C GLU A 55 15.07 -8.00 -7.87
N LEU A 56 14.25 -8.52 -6.98
CA LEU A 56 13.07 -7.79 -6.48
C LEU A 56 13.56 -6.55 -5.72
N LYS A 57 13.63 -5.42 -6.38
CA LYS A 57 14.00 -4.14 -5.74
C LYS A 57 12.75 -3.45 -5.23
N LEU A 58 12.70 -3.25 -3.93
CA LEU A 58 11.72 -2.36 -3.33
C LEU A 58 11.86 -0.96 -3.96
N LEU A 59 10.75 -0.43 -4.49
CA LEU A 59 10.74 0.95 -4.98
C LEU A 59 11.11 1.91 -3.84
N PRO A 60 12.19 2.70 -3.96
CA PRO A 60 12.60 3.65 -2.92
C PRO A 60 11.46 4.61 -2.57
N LEU A 61 11.33 4.95 -1.30
CA LEU A 61 10.29 5.88 -0.84
C LEU A 61 10.32 7.20 -1.61
N LYS A 62 11.49 7.74 -1.84
CA LYS A 62 11.69 9.00 -2.58
C LYS A 62 11.10 8.95 -3.99
N GLU A 63 11.24 7.83 -4.69
CA GLU A 63 10.71 7.64 -6.04
C GLU A 63 9.19 7.42 -6.01
N HIS A 64 8.70 6.64 -5.06
CA HIS A 64 7.27 6.38 -4.91
C HIS A 64 6.49 7.62 -4.48
N TRP A 65 7.02 8.40 -3.52
CA TRP A 65 6.28 9.45 -2.81
C TRP A 65 5.68 10.51 -3.72
N ASN A 66 6.41 10.94 -4.72
CA ASN A 66 5.94 11.88 -5.75
C ASN A 66 5.98 11.28 -7.16
N SER A 67 5.79 9.96 -7.27
CA SER A 67 5.59 9.31 -8.57
C SER A 67 4.32 9.82 -9.26
N ASP A 68 4.22 9.67 -10.56
CA ASP A 68 3.04 10.08 -11.34
C ASP A 68 1.76 9.40 -10.83
N HIS A 69 1.89 8.14 -10.38
CA HIS A 69 0.79 7.43 -9.73
C HIS A 69 0.33 8.13 -8.45
N MET A 70 1.23 8.43 -7.52
CA MET A 70 0.88 9.08 -6.26
C MET A 70 0.38 10.51 -6.44
N LYS A 71 0.94 11.25 -7.40
CA LYS A 71 0.41 12.57 -7.82
C LYS A 71 -1.01 12.46 -8.31
N SER A 72 -1.29 11.50 -9.20
CA SER A 72 -2.66 11.23 -9.71
C SER A 72 -3.62 10.87 -8.58
N VAL A 73 -3.23 9.98 -7.67
CA VAL A 73 -4.04 9.59 -6.50
C VAL A 73 -4.41 10.80 -5.66
N ARG A 74 -3.44 11.63 -5.27
CA ARG A 74 -3.69 12.84 -4.46
C ARG A 74 -4.61 13.82 -5.17
N LYS A 75 -4.34 14.09 -6.43
CA LYS A 75 -5.12 15.00 -7.26
C LYS A 75 -6.59 14.60 -7.32
N ARG A 76 -6.86 13.33 -7.59
CA ARG A 76 -8.22 12.78 -7.71
C ARG A 76 -8.95 12.76 -6.36
N LEU A 77 -8.26 12.37 -5.28
CA LEU A 77 -8.84 12.41 -3.92
C LEU A 77 -9.16 13.84 -3.47
N MET A 78 -8.31 14.82 -3.78
CA MET A 78 -8.60 16.23 -3.50
C MET A 78 -9.77 16.75 -4.32
N ALA A 79 -9.98 16.26 -5.53
CA ALA A 79 -11.13 16.61 -6.37
C ALA A 79 -12.45 15.95 -5.91
N GLY A 80 -12.39 15.03 -4.94
CA GLY A 80 -13.57 14.29 -4.47
C GLY A 80 -13.95 13.10 -5.35
N GLU A 81 -13.03 12.61 -6.16
CA GLU A 81 -13.25 11.46 -7.02
C GLU A 81 -13.14 10.14 -6.26
N GLU A 82 -13.98 9.18 -6.60
CA GLU A 82 -13.79 7.79 -6.22
C GLU A 82 -12.72 7.17 -7.11
N ILE A 83 -11.70 6.58 -6.47
CA ILE A 83 -10.58 5.97 -7.19
C ILE A 83 -10.57 4.45 -6.96
N PRO A 84 -10.17 3.65 -7.98
CA PRO A 84 -10.12 2.19 -7.88
C PRO A 84 -9.22 1.70 -6.75
N GLU A 85 -8.13 2.40 -6.48
CA GLU A 85 -7.18 2.11 -5.40
C GLU A 85 -7.86 2.11 -4.03
N CYS A 86 -8.89 2.92 -3.85
CA CYS A 86 -9.69 3.03 -2.62
C CYS A 86 -10.95 2.16 -2.62
N ALA A 87 -11.14 1.25 -3.56
CA ALA A 87 -12.34 0.42 -3.70
C ALA A 87 -12.71 -0.29 -2.39
N THR A 88 -11.73 -0.81 -1.65
CA THR A 88 -11.97 -1.46 -0.34
C THR A 88 -12.65 -0.51 0.65
N CYS A 89 -12.21 0.73 0.72
CA CYS A 89 -12.85 1.74 1.59
C CYS A 89 -14.20 2.19 1.05
N ASN A 90 -14.32 2.40 -0.27
CA ASN A 90 -15.57 2.85 -0.89
C ASN A 90 -16.70 1.83 -0.66
N HIS A 91 -16.43 0.53 -0.86
CA HIS A 91 -17.42 -0.53 -0.64
C HIS A 91 -17.78 -0.79 0.83
N LYS A 92 -16.85 -0.54 1.76
CA LYS A 92 -17.06 -0.82 3.19
C LYS A 92 -17.66 0.36 3.97
N LEU A 93 -17.68 1.55 3.41
CA LEU A 93 -18.16 2.78 4.09
C LEU A 93 -19.60 2.70 4.62
N LEU A 94 -20.41 1.81 4.07
CA LEU A 94 -21.83 1.68 4.45
C LEU A 94 -22.04 0.98 5.80
N ASN A 95 -21.09 0.14 6.27
CA ASN A 95 -21.36 -0.75 7.41
C ASN A 95 -20.18 -0.96 8.38
N ALA A 96 -19.03 -0.33 8.20
CA ALA A 96 -17.86 -0.55 9.06
C ALA A 96 -16.93 0.66 9.13
N GLN A 97 -16.16 0.75 10.22
CA GLN A 97 -15.03 1.68 10.28
C GLN A 97 -13.99 1.25 9.24
N VAL A 98 -13.58 2.19 8.38
CA VAL A 98 -12.60 1.94 7.33
C VAL A 98 -11.31 2.72 7.57
N TYR A 99 -10.23 2.28 6.93
CA TYR A 99 -8.91 2.91 7.04
C TYR A 99 -8.96 4.42 6.74
N ARG A 100 -9.78 4.86 5.77
CA ARG A 100 -9.99 6.29 5.46
C ARG A 100 -10.42 7.09 6.69
N GLN A 101 -11.41 6.61 7.42
CA GLN A 101 -11.90 7.28 8.63
C GLN A 101 -10.82 7.31 9.71
N HIS A 102 -10.07 6.21 9.86
CA HIS A 102 -8.95 6.12 10.79
C HIS A 102 -7.88 7.15 10.47
N PHE A 103 -7.38 7.20 9.22
CA PHE A 103 -6.37 8.16 8.81
C PHE A 103 -6.84 9.60 8.94
N ASN A 104 -8.06 9.91 8.52
CA ASN A 104 -8.59 11.27 8.61
C ASN A 104 -8.83 11.71 10.07
N ARG A 105 -9.21 10.79 10.95
CA ARG A 105 -9.36 11.08 12.38
C ARG A 105 -8.01 11.29 13.05
N PHE A 106 -7.05 10.42 12.79
CA PHE A 106 -5.74 10.44 13.43
C PHE A 106 -4.91 11.65 13.00
N TYR A 107 -4.96 12.00 11.71
CA TYR A 107 -4.21 13.09 11.11
C TYR A 107 -5.10 14.30 10.76
N ARG A 108 -6.18 14.51 11.49
CA ARG A 108 -7.16 15.59 11.20
C ARG A 108 -6.53 16.97 11.15
N ASP A 109 -5.57 17.25 12.03
CA ASP A 109 -4.93 18.56 12.15
C ASP A 109 -3.96 18.85 10.97
N GLY A 110 -3.53 17.81 10.25
CA GLY A 110 -2.71 17.91 9.03
C GLY A 110 -3.51 18.04 7.73
N ILE A 111 -4.85 18.00 7.77
CA ILE A 111 -5.66 18.04 6.53
C ILE A 111 -5.48 19.36 5.78
N ASP A 112 -5.53 20.49 6.47
CA ASP A 112 -5.33 21.79 5.82
C ASP A 112 -3.93 21.91 5.24
N GLU A 113 -2.91 21.45 5.95
CA GLU A 113 -1.53 21.38 5.47
C GLU A 113 -1.40 20.53 4.21
N ALA A 114 -2.10 19.39 4.13
CA ALA A 114 -2.09 18.56 2.93
C ALA A 114 -2.61 19.30 1.70
N PHE A 115 -3.66 20.12 1.87
CA PHE A 115 -4.20 20.95 0.79
C PHE A 115 -3.29 22.10 0.40
N GLU A 116 -2.59 22.71 1.34
CA GLU A 116 -1.67 23.82 1.13
C GLU A 116 -0.36 23.36 0.49
N LYS A 117 0.19 22.24 0.98
CA LYS A 117 1.49 21.69 0.52
C LYS A 117 1.40 20.81 -0.71
N THR A 118 0.24 20.69 -1.34
CA THR A 118 0.06 19.93 -2.58
C THR A 118 -0.24 20.87 -3.74
N ASN A 119 0.59 20.83 -4.77
CA ASN A 119 0.39 21.64 -5.98
C ASN A 119 -0.74 21.11 -6.88
N ASP A 120 -0.98 21.76 -8.02
CA ASP A 120 -2.05 21.37 -8.94
C ASP A 120 -1.76 20.07 -9.71
N GLU A 121 -0.52 19.63 -9.76
CA GLU A 121 -0.07 18.36 -10.32
C GLU A 121 -0.23 17.20 -9.34
N GLY A 122 -0.51 17.49 -8.04
CA GLY A 122 -0.63 16.48 -6.98
C GLY A 122 0.68 16.13 -6.28
N GLU A 123 1.75 16.86 -6.58
CA GLU A 123 3.01 16.74 -5.86
C GLU A 123 2.90 17.40 -4.49
N THR A 124 3.47 16.78 -3.46
CA THR A 124 3.43 17.30 -2.09
C THR A 124 4.82 17.42 -1.49
N SER A 125 5.01 18.47 -0.67
CA SER A 125 6.18 18.63 0.18
C SER A 125 6.01 18.04 1.58
N MET A 126 4.86 17.42 1.88
CA MET A 126 4.67 16.69 3.14
C MET A 126 5.57 15.47 3.22
N GLN A 127 5.97 15.12 4.43
CA GLN A 127 6.82 13.97 4.72
C GLN A 127 5.99 12.81 5.29
N VAL A 128 6.49 11.58 5.09
CA VAL A 128 5.89 10.39 5.70
C VAL A 128 5.99 10.49 7.22
N ALA A 129 4.87 10.30 7.90
CA ALA A 129 4.74 10.31 9.36
C ALA A 129 4.38 8.93 9.93
N SER A 130 4.00 7.98 9.09
CA SER A 130 3.53 6.64 9.48
C SER A 130 4.00 5.58 8.50
N TRP A 131 4.46 4.46 9.04
CA TRP A 131 4.97 3.32 8.27
C TRP A 131 4.28 2.03 8.72
N ASP A 132 3.81 1.22 7.77
CA ASP A 132 3.43 -0.18 7.99
C ASP A 132 4.37 -1.04 7.13
N TYR A 133 5.42 -1.54 7.73
CA TYR A 133 6.44 -2.34 7.07
C TYR A 133 6.35 -3.80 7.49
N ARG A 134 6.04 -4.65 6.53
CA ARG A 134 5.95 -6.10 6.71
C ARG A 134 7.04 -6.77 5.89
N PHE A 135 8.20 -6.93 6.49
CA PHE A 135 9.40 -7.43 5.80
C PHE A 135 9.40 -8.92 5.52
N SER A 136 8.55 -9.69 6.17
CA SER A 136 8.54 -11.15 6.07
C SER A 136 7.15 -11.71 6.36
N ASN A 137 6.87 -12.89 5.79
CA ASN A 137 5.73 -13.71 6.17
C ASN A 137 6.11 -14.83 7.13
N LEU A 138 7.34 -14.86 7.69
CA LEU A 138 7.75 -15.90 8.61
C LEU A 138 6.79 -15.93 9.81
N CYS A 139 5.97 -16.97 9.86
CA CYS A 139 4.97 -17.18 10.90
C CYS A 139 4.69 -18.66 11.05
N SER A 140 4.77 -19.16 12.28
CA SER A 140 4.47 -20.56 12.62
C SER A 140 2.97 -20.84 12.76
N PHE A 141 2.11 -19.84 12.64
CA PHE A 141 0.66 -20.00 12.78
C PHE A 141 -0.06 -20.02 11.42
N SER A 142 -1.12 -20.83 11.35
CA SER A 142 -2.06 -20.90 10.22
C SER A 142 -3.41 -20.28 10.62
N CYS A 143 -3.40 -19.00 11.02
CA CYS A 143 -4.61 -18.29 11.43
C CYS A 143 -5.61 -18.19 10.28
N ARG A 144 -6.90 -18.39 10.55
CA ARG A 144 -7.98 -18.36 9.55
C ARG A 144 -8.12 -17.00 8.83
N MET A 145 -7.64 -15.91 9.44
CA MET A 145 -7.67 -14.56 8.87
C MET A 145 -6.43 -14.23 8.04
N CYS A 146 -5.43 -15.12 8.01
CA CYS A 146 -4.21 -14.98 7.22
C CYS A 146 -4.24 -15.88 5.99
N GLY A 147 -3.34 -15.60 5.05
CA GLY A 147 -3.08 -16.44 3.89
C GLY A 147 -1.58 -16.53 3.61
N PRO A 148 -1.15 -17.24 2.56
CA PRO A 148 0.25 -17.42 2.20
C PRO A 148 1.07 -16.13 2.15
N PRO A 149 0.55 -14.99 1.66
CA PRO A 149 1.28 -13.73 1.65
C PRO A 149 1.70 -13.21 3.03
N LEU A 150 1.03 -13.69 4.10
CA LEU A 150 1.26 -13.22 5.48
C LEU A 150 1.67 -14.33 6.44
N SER A 151 1.79 -15.58 5.95
CA SER A 151 2.18 -16.72 6.80
C SER A 151 2.88 -17.80 5.99
N SER A 152 4.12 -18.09 6.36
CA SER A 152 4.93 -19.17 5.79
C SER A 152 4.33 -20.57 6.06
N SER A 153 3.57 -20.73 7.15
CA SER A 153 2.84 -21.98 7.42
C SER A 153 1.74 -22.20 6.38
N TRP A 154 0.95 -21.17 6.04
CA TRP A 154 -0.03 -21.25 4.96
C TRP A 154 0.62 -21.47 3.60
N GLU A 155 1.76 -20.85 3.32
CA GLU A 155 2.53 -21.07 2.10
C GLU A 155 2.92 -22.55 1.98
N THR A 156 3.47 -23.10 3.04
CA THR A 156 3.89 -24.53 3.10
C THR A 156 2.70 -25.46 2.89
N GLU A 157 1.57 -25.18 3.53
CA GLU A 157 0.35 -25.97 3.39
C GLU A 157 -0.22 -25.91 1.97
N ASN A 158 -0.30 -24.73 1.38
CA ASN A 158 -0.77 -24.57 0.01
C ASN A 158 0.16 -25.25 -1.02
N LYS A 159 1.48 -25.22 -0.82
CA LYS A 159 2.43 -25.99 -1.64
C LYS A 159 2.15 -27.49 -1.57
N LYS A 160 1.93 -28.04 -0.39
CA LYS A 160 1.57 -29.46 -0.21
C LYS A 160 0.25 -29.84 -0.87
N GLN A 161 -0.71 -28.92 -0.94
CA GLN A 161 -2.01 -29.12 -1.58
C GLN A 161 -2.02 -28.81 -3.09
N GLY A 162 -0.89 -28.42 -3.68
CA GLY A 162 -0.81 -28.02 -5.09
C GLY A 162 -1.56 -26.71 -5.41
N LYS A 163 -1.85 -25.90 -4.41
CA LYS A 163 -2.60 -24.62 -4.53
C LYS A 163 -1.71 -23.39 -4.49
N PHE A 164 -0.41 -23.59 -4.65
CA PHE A 164 0.55 -22.50 -4.57
C PHE A 164 0.68 -21.79 -5.91
N GLU A 165 0.44 -20.47 -5.91
CA GLU A 165 0.64 -19.61 -7.07
C GLU A 165 1.98 -18.85 -6.92
N PRO A 166 2.76 -18.67 -8.00
CA PRO A 166 4.08 -17.99 -7.93
C PRO A 166 4.03 -16.60 -7.31
N TRP A 167 2.97 -15.85 -7.50
CA TRP A 167 2.78 -14.52 -6.90
C TRP A 167 2.61 -14.53 -5.37
N MET A 168 2.35 -15.71 -4.79
CA MET A 168 2.31 -15.91 -3.33
C MET A 168 3.70 -16.08 -2.73
N GLN A 169 4.72 -16.23 -3.57
CA GLN A 169 6.10 -16.40 -3.12
C GLN A 169 6.62 -15.11 -2.50
N ASN A 170 7.15 -15.22 -1.30
CA ASN A 170 7.77 -14.08 -0.63
C ASN A 170 9.17 -13.83 -1.14
N CYS A 171 9.57 -12.59 -1.10
CA CYS A 171 10.96 -12.24 -1.29
C CYS A 171 11.78 -12.77 -0.11
N LEU A 172 12.52 -13.85 -0.33
CA LEU A 172 13.40 -14.49 0.66
C LEU A 172 14.70 -13.71 0.90
N LEU A 173 14.76 -12.42 0.55
CA LEU A 173 15.98 -11.61 0.70
C LEU A 173 16.50 -11.50 2.15
N TYR A 174 15.79 -12.05 3.12
CA TYR A 174 16.15 -11.90 4.54
C TYR A 174 16.59 -13.21 5.24
N THR A 175 16.58 -14.33 4.55
CA THR A 175 16.81 -15.63 5.24
C THR A 175 18.15 -16.27 4.95
N SER A 176 18.91 -15.81 3.96
CA SER A 176 20.21 -16.42 3.65
C SER A 176 21.41 -15.65 4.20
N ASP A 177 21.32 -14.34 4.37
CA ASP A 177 22.51 -13.53 4.65
C ASP A 177 22.66 -13.09 6.13
N ALA A 178 21.63 -13.31 6.95
CA ALA A 178 21.67 -12.93 8.37
C ALA A 178 22.11 -14.06 9.31
N ALA A 179 22.39 -15.26 8.79
CA ALA A 179 22.80 -16.41 9.58
C ALA A 179 24.30 -16.75 9.45
N ASP A 180 25.04 -16.05 8.60
CA ASP A 180 26.44 -16.33 8.30
C ASP A 180 27.41 -15.17 8.69
N GLU A 181 26.97 -14.20 9.53
CA GLU A 181 27.88 -13.24 10.18
C GLU A 181 27.94 -13.40 11.70
#